data_43a5769faa1244be7b84e4ae2a10fdfc
#
_entry.id   43a5769faa1244be7b84e4ae2a10fdfc
#
_cell.length_a   1.000
_cell.length_b   1.000
_cell.length_c   1.000
_cell.angle_alpha   90.00
_cell.angle_beta   90.00
_cell.angle_gamma   90.00
#
_symmetry.space_group_name_H-M   'P 1'
#
loop_
_entity.id
_entity.type
_entity.pdbx_description
1 polymer ?
#
loop_
_entity_poly.entity_id
_entity_poly.type
_entity_poly.pdbx_seq_one_letter_code
_entity_poly.pdbx_strand_id
1 'polypeptide(L)'
;MILPILYIMETAHRGRGVFTTEAIPAGTTIEIAPVIVLNQAERAVVDTTLLHDYIFEWGIDEQQAAVALGYASIYNHSVDANCTYDMDFEHKTIQIQTKREVAVDEELCINYNGDGITDK
;
A
#
# COMPACT_ATOMS: atom_id res chain seq x y z
N MET A 1 -8.14 -8.36 5.52
CA MET A 1 -8.56 -7.66 6.77
C MET A 1 -8.25 -6.19 6.63
N ILE A 2 -9.21 -5.36 6.89
CA ILE A 2 -9.06 -3.90 6.91
C ILE A 2 -9.71 -3.44 8.20
N LEU A 3 -9.01 -2.64 9.01
CA LEU A 3 -9.62 -2.10 10.23
C LEU A 3 -10.84 -1.25 9.85
N PRO A 4 -11.96 -1.41 10.56
CA PRO A 4 -13.21 -0.70 10.21
C PRO A 4 -13.16 0.81 10.43
N ILE A 5 -12.13 1.30 11.11
CA ILE A 5 -11.93 2.74 11.30
C ILE A 5 -11.26 3.42 10.11
N LEU A 6 -10.78 2.66 9.12
CA LEU A 6 -10.19 3.23 7.91
C LEU A 6 -11.28 3.66 6.93
N TYR A 7 -11.06 4.78 6.26
CA TYR A 7 -11.98 5.25 5.22
C TYR A 7 -11.20 5.89 4.08
N ILE A 8 -11.84 5.97 2.92
CA ILE A 8 -11.24 6.54 1.71
C ILE A 8 -11.89 7.89 1.43
N MET A 9 -11.07 8.90 1.12
CA MET A 9 -11.54 10.25 0.84
C MET A 9 -10.64 10.89 -0.21
N GLU A 10 -11.21 11.79 -1.02
CA GLU A 10 -10.42 12.59 -1.95
C GLU A 10 -9.48 13.51 -1.18
N THR A 11 -8.23 13.59 -1.65
CA THR A 11 -7.26 14.57 -1.14
C THR A 11 -7.27 15.81 -2.03
N ALA A 12 -6.58 16.86 -1.60
CA ALA A 12 -6.51 18.10 -2.37
C ALA A 12 -5.73 17.93 -3.68
N HIS A 13 -4.69 17.09 -3.71
CA HIS A 13 -3.77 17.04 -4.84
C HIS A 13 -3.36 15.63 -5.29
N ARG A 14 -3.77 14.58 -4.58
CA ARG A 14 -3.26 13.23 -4.82
C ARG A 14 -4.34 12.20 -5.10
N GLY A 15 -5.53 12.66 -5.52
CA GLY A 15 -6.67 11.78 -5.71
C GLY A 15 -7.15 11.20 -4.39
N ARG A 16 -7.60 9.97 -4.38
CA ARG A 16 -8.09 9.32 -3.16
C ARG A 16 -6.93 8.94 -2.25
N GLY A 17 -7.19 8.98 -0.96
CA GLY A 17 -6.26 8.51 0.07
C GLY A 17 -7.00 7.74 1.14
N VAL A 18 -6.24 7.13 2.06
CA VAL A 18 -6.78 6.36 3.18
C VAL A 18 -6.57 7.16 4.46
N PHE A 19 -7.63 7.26 5.24
CA PHE A 19 -7.67 8.05 6.47
C PHE A 19 -8.22 7.20 7.61
N THR A 20 -8.10 7.69 8.84
CA THR A 20 -8.62 6.97 10.01
C THR A 20 -9.57 7.85 10.82
N THR A 21 -10.66 7.25 11.30
CA THR A 21 -11.62 7.95 12.19
C THR A 21 -11.17 7.97 13.63
N GLU A 22 -10.15 7.19 14.01
CA GLU A 22 -9.64 7.13 15.38
C GLU A 22 -8.12 7.13 15.36
N ALA A 23 -7.53 7.61 16.46
CA ALA A 23 -6.07 7.53 16.61
C ALA A 23 -5.62 6.08 16.62
N ILE A 24 -4.47 5.80 16.02
CA ILE A 24 -3.92 4.44 15.93
C ILE A 24 -2.54 4.44 16.57
N PRO A 25 -2.28 3.53 17.52
CA PRO A 25 -0.94 3.41 18.10
C PRO A 25 0.08 2.92 17.06
N ALA A 26 1.35 3.24 17.30
CA ALA A 26 2.45 2.71 16.50
C ALA A 26 2.47 1.18 16.57
N GLY A 27 2.89 0.51 15.49
CA GLY A 27 3.02 -0.94 15.47
C GLY A 27 1.71 -1.70 15.27
N THR A 28 0.66 -1.01 14.82
CA THR A 28 -0.65 -1.63 14.60
C THR A 28 -0.78 -2.11 13.16
N THR A 29 -1.13 -3.37 12.97
CA THR A 29 -1.49 -3.89 11.64
C THR A 29 -2.88 -3.35 11.28
N ILE A 30 -2.96 -2.58 10.21
CA ILE A 30 -4.22 -1.93 9.81
C ILE A 30 -4.88 -2.61 8.62
N GLU A 31 -4.12 -3.36 7.83
CA GLU A 31 -4.66 -4.08 6.69
C GLU A 31 -3.78 -5.27 6.35
N ILE A 32 -4.40 -6.38 5.98
CA ILE A 32 -3.73 -7.50 5.33
C ILE A 32 -4.50 -7.73 4.04
N ALA A 33 -3.88 -7.42 2.91
CA ALA A 33 -4.52 -7.45 1.60
C ALA A 33 -4.06 -8.69 0.83
N PRO A 34 -4.97 -9.58 0.40
CA PRO A 34 -4.58 -10.61 -0.53
C PRO A 34 -4.25 -10.00 -1.89
N VAL A 35 -3.34 -10.59 -2.63
CA VAL A 35 -2.94 -10.08 -3.93
C VAL A 35 -3.16 -11.13 -5.02
N ILE A 36 -3.38 -10.63 -6.24
CA ILE A 36 -3.39 -11.45 -7.44
C ILE A 36 -2.03 -11.23 -8.11
N VAL A 37 -1.26 -12.31 -8.26
CA VAL A 37 0.09 -12.22 -8.83
C VAL A 37 0.04 -12.43 -10.33
N LEU A 38 0.60 -11.48 -11.07
CA LEU A 38 0.72 -11.53 -12.52
C LEU A 38 2.16 -11.88 -12.89
N ASN A 39 2.33 -12.77 -13.87
CA ASN A 39 3.68 -13.09 -14.36
C ASN A 39 4.23 -11.93 -15.18
N GLN A 40 5.47 -12.05 -15.61
CA GLN A 40 6.16 -10.98 -16.33
C GLN A 40 5.45 -10.60 -17.62
N ALA A 41 4.93 -11.56 -18.37
CA ALA A 41 4.20 -11.29 -19.60
C ALA A 41 2.88 -10.57 -19.35
N GLU A 42 2.15 -10.99 -18.33
CA GLU A 42 0.89 -10.33 -17.93
C GLU A 42 1.16 -8.93 -17.42
N ARG A 43 2.23 -8.75 -16.64
CA ARG A 43 2.63 -7.44 -16.15
C ARG A 43 2.89 -6.48 -17.30
N ALA A 44 3.57 -6.93 -18.36
CA ALA A 44 3.87 -6.09 -19.50
C ALA A 44 2.60 -5.54 -20.16
N VAL A 45 1.52 -6.33 -20.18
CA VAL A 45 0.22 -5.88 -20.70
C VAL A 45 -0.42 -4.89 -19.76
N VAL A 46 -0.45 -5.18 -18.47
CA VAL A 46 -1.07 -4.31 -17.45
C VAL A 46 -0.36 -2.97 -17.35
N ASP A 47 0.96 -2.94 -17.56
CA ASP A 47 1.74 -1.71 -17.55
C ASP A 47 1.32 -0.72 -18.63
N THR A 48 0.58 -1.17 -19.66
CA THR A 48 0.04 -0.29 -20.69
C THR A 48 -1.33 0.28 -20.33
N THR A 49 -1.83 -0.03 -19.17
CA THR A 49 -3.18 0.35 -18.72
C THR A 49 -3.11 1.30 -17.52
N LEU A 50 -4.28 1.81 -17.13
CA LEU A 50 -4.42 2.61 -15.91
C LEU A 50 -3.86 1.89 -14.68
N LEU A 51 -3.93 0.56 -14.66
CA LEU A 51 -3.48 -0.22 -13.51
C LEU A 51 -1.97 -0.13 -13.27
N HIS A 52 -1.21 0.38 -14.23
CA HIS A 52 0.23 0.61 -14.04
C HIS A 52 0.55 1.35 -12.74
N ASP A 53 -0.29 2.33 -12.38
CA ASP A 53 -0.08 3.15 -11.18
C ASP A 53 -0.55 2.48 -9.88
N TYR A 54 -1.21 1.31 -9.98
CA TYR A 54 -1.86 0.67 -8.84
C TYR A 54 -1.32 -0.71 -8.51
N ILE A 55 -0.33 -1.20 -9.25
CA ILE A 55 0.28 -2.50 -9.00
C ILE A 55 1.55 -2.34 -8.18
N PHE A 56 1.94 -3.42 -7.49
CA PHE A 56 3.20 -3.51 -6.77
C PHE A 56 4.15 -4.40 -7.55
N GLU A 57 5.44 -4.05 -7.58
CA GLU A 57 6.46 -4.98 -8.06
C GLU A 57 6.49 -6.18 -7.12
N TRP A 58 6.61 -7.38 -7.67
CA TRP A 58 6.43 -8.59 -6.89
C TRP A 58 7.51 -9.62 -7.23
N GLY A 59 7.86 -10.42 -6.21
CA GLY A 59 8.86 -11.46 -6.36
C GLY A 59 10.25 -10.99 -5.98
N ILE A 60 11.16 -11.95 -5.78
CA ILE A 60 12.53 -11.67 -5.34
C ILE A 60 13.27 -10.82 -6.38
N ASP A 61 13.01 -11.07 -7.65
CA ASP A 61 13.64 -10.34 -8.76
C ASP A 61 12.81 -9.15 -9.24
N GLU A 62 11.64 -8.90 -8.62
CA GLU A 62 10.73 -7.80 -8.93
C GLU A 62 10.21 -7.81 -10.37
N GLN A 63 10.20 -8.98 -11.01
CA GLN A 63 9.73 -9.11 -12.39
C GLN A 63 8.23 -9.32 -12.51
N GLN A 64 7.59 -9.77 -11.45
CA GLN A 64 6.15 -9.99 -11.41
C GLN A 64 5.44 -8.73 -10.93
N ALA A 65 4.12 -8.71 -11.04
CA ALA A 65 3.28 -7.65 -10.49
C ALA A 65 2.23 -8.25 -9.58
N ALA A 66 1.82 -7.49 -8.59
CA ALA A 66 0.73 -7.87 -7.70
C ALA A 66 -0.38 -6.83 -7.78
N VAL A 67 -1.61 -7.31 -7.98
CA VAL A 67 -2.82 -6.51 -7.86
C VAL A 67 -3.35 -6.75 -6.45
N ALA A 68 -3.28 -5.75 -5.60
CA ALA A 68 -3.72 -5.85 -4.22
C ALA A 68 -5.22 -5.61 -4.13
N LEU A 69 -5.91 -6.47 -3.39
CA LEU A 69 -7.33 -6.31 -3.11
C LEU A 69 -7.49 -5.57 -1.79
N GLY A 70 -8.50 -4.72 -1.69
CA GLY A 70 -8.69 -3.86 -0.53
C GLY A 70 -8.18 -2.46 -0.78
N TYR A 71 -7.57 -1.83 0.25
CA TYR A 71 -7.10 -0.44 0.17
C TYR A 71 -5.62 -0.32 -0.18
N ALA A 72 -4.87 -1.42 -0.24
CA ALA A 72 -3.41 -1.38 -0.32
C ALA A 72 -2.89 -0.49 -1.45
N SER A 73 -3.55 -0.47 -2.61
CA SER A 73 -3.15 0.35 -3.76
C SER A 73 -3.62 1.81 -3.68
N ILE A 74 -4.34 2.18 -2.62
CA ILE A 74 -4.91 3.53 -2.48
C ILE A 74 -4.08 4.41 -1.55
N TYR A 75 -3.25 3.81 -0.66
CA TYR A 75 -2.36 4.59 0.19
C TYR A 75 -1.43 5.43 -0.68
N ASN A 76 -1.39 6.72 -0.42
CA ASN A 76 -0.50 7.62 -1.16
C ASN A 76 0.94 7.48 -0.69
N HIS A 77 1.86 7.86 -1.57
CA HIS A 77 3.29 7.83 -1.29
C HIS A 77 3.71 9.02 -0.43
N SER A 78 4.61 8.77 0.52
CA SER A 78 5.32 9.82 1.24
C SER A 78 6.68 9.26 1.66
N VAL A 79 7.73 10.05 1.50
CA VAL A 79 9.06 9.66 2.01
C VAL A 79 9.06 9.68 3.54
N ASP A 80 8.20 10.47 4.16
CA ASP A 80 7.99 10.51 5.60
C ASP A 80 6.68 9.80 5.97
N ALA A 81 6.51 8.59 5.43
CA ALA A 81 5.29 7.82 5.61
C ALA A 81 5.10 7.40 7.07
N ASN A 82 3.84 7.34 7.50
CA ASN A 82 3.48 6.87 8.84
C ASN A 82 3.18 5.38 8.90
N CYS A 83 3.21 4.70 7.75
CA CYS A 83 3.00 3.25 7.66
C CYS A 83 4.11 2.58 6.87
N THR A 84 4.28 1.29 7.12
CA THR A 84 5.14 0.42 6.34
C THR A 84 4.28 -0.64 5.66
N TYR A 85 4.83 -1.26 4.60
CA TYR A 85 4.19 -2.42 4.00
C TYR A 85 5.18 -3.58 3.91
N ASP A 86 4.66 -4.78 4.02
CA ASP A 86 5.46 -6.00 3.98
C ASP A 86 4.81 -7.00 3.03
N MET A 87 5.59 -7.50 2.07
CA MET A 87 5.11 -8.45 1.06
C MET A 87 5.41 -9.87 1.52
N ASP A 88 4.37 -10.67 1.67
CA ASP A 88 4.49 -12.08 1.98
C ASP A 88 4.31 -12.87 0.68
N PHE A 89 5.43 -13.29 0.08
CA PHE A 89 5.41 -13.99 -1.21
C PHE A 89 4.79 -15.39 -1.09
N GLU A 90 4.95 -16.02 0.05
CA GLU A 90 4.42 -17.36 0.26
C GLU A 90 2.89 -17.33 0.36
N HIS A 91 2.35 -16.41 1.14
CA HIS A 91 0.91 -16.32 1.37
C HIS A 91 0.20 -15.37 0.42
N LYS A 92 0.95 -14.68 -0.45
CA LYS A 92 0.42 -13.74 -1.44
C LYS A 92 -0.44 -12.67 -0.79
N THR A 93 0.17 -11.97 0.18
CA THR A 93 -0.47 -10.86 0.89
C THR A 93 0.48 -9.69 1.01
N ILE A 94 -0.09 -8.49 1.20
CA ILE A 94 0.63 -7.30 1.61
C ILE A 94 0.05 -6.86 2.94
N GLN A 95 0.90 -6.71 3.94
CA GLN A 95 0.50 -6.24 5.26
C GLN A 95 0.90 -4.79 5.43
N ILE A 96 -0.04 -3.96 5.87
CA ILE A 96 0.18 -2.54 6.16
C ILE A 96 0.17 -2.36 7.67
N GLN A 97 1.17 -1.68 8.19
CA GLN A 97 1.35 -1.50 9.63
C GLN A 97 1.80 -0.06 9.92
N THR A 98 1.26 0.54 10.98
CA THR A 98 1.71 1.86 11.41
C THR A 98 3.11 1.76 12.01
N LYS A 99 4.00 2.71 11.68
CA LYS A 99 5.33 2.77 12.27
C LYS A 99 5.47 3.88 13.31
N ARG A 100 4.48 4.75 13.41
CA ARG A 100 4.35 5.74 14.47
C ARG A 100 2.88 5.95 14.77
N GLU A 101 2.57 6.67 15.84
CA GLU A 101 1.19 7.00 16.18
C GLU A 101 0.57 7.84 15.07
N VAL A 102 -0.67 7.54 14.74
CA VAL A 102 -1.45 8.25 13.71
C VAL A 102 -2.61 8.93 14.40
N ALA A 103 -2.79 10.22 14.12
CA ALA A 103 -3.86 11.02 14.72
C ALA A 103 -5.20 10.81 14.01
N VAL A 104 -6.28 11.15 14.68
CA VAL A 104 -7.63 11.15 14.09
C VAL A 104 -7.62 12.01 12.81
N ASP A 105 -8.19 11.47 11.75
CA ASP A 105 -8.32 12.12 10.45
C ASP A 105 -7.00 12.41 9.74
N GLU A 106 -5.90 11.82 10.20
CA GLU A 106 -4.63 11.90 9.52
C GLU A 106 -4.61 10.91 8.32
N GLU A 107 -4.00 11.31 7.22
CA GLU A 107 -3.84 10.42 6.08
C GLU A 107 -2.78 9.36 6.36
N LEU A 108 -3.08 8.11 6.01
CA LEU A 108 -2.16 6.99 6.11
C LEU A 108 -1.41 6.85 4.80
N CYS A 109 -0.08 6.91 4.86
CA CYS A 109 0.78 6.85 3.67
C CYS A 109 1.83 5.77 3.83
N ILE A 110 2.31 5.27 2.69
CA ILE A 110 3.43 4.33 2.64
C ILE A 110 4.53 4.93 1.77
N ASN A 111 5.75 4.44 1.92
CA ASN A 111 6.83 4.82 1.02
C ASN A 111 6.92 3.76 -0.08
N TYR A 112 6.60 4.13 -1.32
CA TYR A 112 6.58 3.19 -2.44
C TYR A 112 7.95 2.56 -2.72
N ASN A 113 9.02 3.20 -2.28
CA ASN A 113 10.38 2.69 -2.44
C ASN A 113 10.83 1.77 -1.30
N GLY A 114 9.90 1.49 -0.37
CA GLY A 114 10.19 0.66 0.78
C GLY A 114 10.74 1.44 1.96
N ASP A 115 10.52 0.89 3.15
CA ASP A 115 10.93 1.53 4.39
C ASP A 115 12.44 1.46 4.56
N GLY A 116 13.04 2.57 4.98
CA GLY A 116 14.48 2.65 5.19
C GLY A 116 15.30 2.81 3.91
N ILE A 117 14.66 2.92 2.75
CA ILE A 117 15.32 3.14 1.47
C ILE A 117 15.16 4.59 1.07
N THR A 118 16.26 5.24 0.69
CA THR A 118 16.18 6.61 0.19
C THR A 118 15.49 6.63 -1.17
N ASP A 119 14.79 7.71 -1.47
CA ASP A 119 14.21 7.93 -2.79
C ASP A 119 15.30 7.86 -3.86
N LYS A 120 15.03 7.11 -4.89
CA LYS A 120 15.96 6.96 -6.00
C LYS A 120 15.58 7.87 -7.14
#